data_4ff13b360c576c68b37fcfe2268c3d01
#
_entry.id   4ff13b360c576c68b37fcfe2268c3d01
#
_cell.length_a   1.000
_cell.length_b   1.000
_cell.length_c   1.000
_cell.angle_alpha   90.00
_cell.angle_beta   90.00
_cell.angle_gamma   90.00
#
_symmetry.space_group_name_H-M   'P 1'
#
loop_
_entity.id
_entity.type
_entity.pdbx_description
1 polymer ?
#
loop_
_entity_poly.entity_id
_entity_poly.type
_entity_poly.pdbx_seq_one_letter_code
_entity_poly.pdbx_strand_id
1 'polypeptide(L)'
;MGWPTCRRLPVPLALAASVAVLSAQGIDPKEMRMSAVPYSPKPAYGIATEVRMVDVGVVVRDSRGRAVSGLTKADFQIHDNGKPREVTAFSVHRFVPAAAAPAASSAGAPAAEPARPRFVGLVFDDLGMPPGDLYHARTAAKRFLKSGMAAGDRVGVLTISSGLVLGFTTDIAAIEQAIDKVVLRERKTDSSGCPRLQPYDAYVIANHTDSAAMDAKVGELMACEPSICGRRASSRNSSSPPPGCPHAVQTVQAMADALWEQVRLQSRNTILTLRNFVDSMAQLNGTRVILLASSGFVSGTLEFDEDEVVGRALRSDVVINSLDAKGLYLVEPQQDGQATTARSRIYAQGSGSRSKESSNDAMANLADATGGLFFHNSNDLEAGFRELGMQPETSYLLGYVPGPPDGKYHQLKVTLPSGRRESVQARKGYLAVGAPPEKPAPVRRIDREVLGGSRLDEAPVGVLVRPDKPENGGPVARVSFQWDVTRLAFRLHEGARQQHLHMVAALLDGNGNFVTGKEGEAELALSETTFARLAPGGLNLVLRLEAPAGAYQLRLVAADEGDAHVSTSTQTVELK
;
A
#
# COMPACT_ATOMS: atom_id res chain seq x y z
N MET A 1 -47.80 -13.67 31.48
CA MET A 1 -46.52 -13.22 32.02
C MET A 1 -45.84 -12.40 30.92
N GLY A 2 -45.91 -11.06 31.07
CA GLY A 2 -45.51 -10.12 30.04
C GLY A 2 -44.02 -9.80 30.11
N TRP A 3 -43.40 -9.64 28.95
CA TRP A 3 -42.05 -9.15 28.80
C TRP A 3 -42.04 -7.61 28.78
N PRO A 4 -41.07 -6.92 29.42
CA PRO A 4 -41.04 -5.47 29.41
C PRO A 4 -40.42 -4.95 28.10
N THR A 5 -41.14 -4.05 27.48
CA THR A 5 -40.72 -3.26 26.31
C THR A 5 -39.62 -2.27 26.71
N CYS A 6 -38.44 -2.42 26.11
CA CYS A 6 -37.32 -1.49 26.25
C CYS A 6 -37.62 -0.22 25.44
N ARG A 7 -37.97 0.88 26.11
CA ARG A 7 -38.09 2.23 25.53
C ARG A 7 -36.70 2.70 25.10
N ARG A 8 -36.51 2.90 23.79
CA ARG A 8 -35.36 3.66 23.26
C ARG A 8 -35.56 5.14 23.58
N LEU A 9 -34.69 5.69 24.39
CA LEU A 9 -34.53 7.13 24.54
C LEU A 9 -33.85 7.71 23.27
N PRO A 10 -34.36 8.83 22.72
CA PRO A 10 -33.65 9.52 21.64
C PRO A 10 -32.43 10.22 22.22
N VAL A 11 -31.24 9.88 21.70
CA VAL A 11 -30.02 10.66 21.91
C VAL A 11 -30.15 11.92 21.08
N PRO A 12 -30.10 13.14 21.67
CA PRO A 12 -30.11 14.35 20.88
C PRO A 12 -28.76 14.46 20.13
N LEU A 13 -28.81 14.44 18.81
CA LEU A 13 -27.72 14.86 17.95
C LEU A 13 -27.52 16.36 18.18
N ALA A 14 -26.59 16.72 19.06
CA ALA A 14 -26.10 18.09 19.17
C ALA A 14 -25.23 18.37 17.94
N LEU A 15 -25.82 19.03 16.94
CA LEU A 15 -25.06 19.71 15.89
C LEU A 15 -24.30 20.88 16.56
N ALA A 16 -23.07 20.62 16.98
CA ALA A 16 -22.15 21.68 17.37
C ALA A 16 -21.64 22.31 16.08
N ALA A 17 -22.28 23.39 15.65
CA ALA A 17 -21.76 24.31 14.66
C ALA A 17 -20.52 24.98 15.29
N SER A 18 -19.32 24.43 15.00
CA SER A 18 -18.05 25.05 15.40
C SER A 18 -17.85 26.32 14.57
N VAL A 19 -18.16 27.47 15.16
CA VAL A 19 -17.88 28.78 14.57
C VAL A 19 -16.37 28.90 14.36
N ALA A 20 -15.94 29.03 13.10
CA ALA A 20 -14.57 29.35 12.77
C ALA A 20 -14.20 30.71 13.42
N VAL A 21 -13.18 30.73 14.25
CA VAL A 21 -12.67 31.97 14.83
C VAL A 21 -12.01 32.77 13.72
N LEU A 22 -12.70 33.77 13.24
CA LEU A 22 -12.14 34.83 12.40
C LEU A 22 -11.05 35.54 13.21
N SER A 23 -9.78 35.29 12.88
CA SER A 23 -8.69 36.06 13.47
C SER A 23 -8.83 37.51 13.05
N ALA A 24 -8.56 38.44 13.98
CA ALA A 24 -8.80 39.86 13.92
C ALA A 24 -7.94 40.59 12.87
N GLN A 25 -8.14 40.34 11.56
CA GLN A 25 -7.54 41.13 10.49
C GLN A 25 -8.45 42.32 10.06
N GLY A 26 -9.57 42.54 10.77
CA GLY A 26 -10.48 43.64 10.52
C GLY A 26 -11.12 43.62 9.11
N ILE A 27 -11.35 42.43 8.55
CA ILE A 27 -12.03 42.28 7.26
C ILE A 27 -13.54 42.33 7.49
N ASP A 28 -14.26 43.09 6.66
CA ASP A 28 -15.73 43.16 6.72
C ASP A 28 -16.31 41.77 6.40
N PRO A 29 -17.27 41.24 7.20
CA PRO A 29 -17.97 40.00 6.87
C PRO A 29 -18.64 39.96 5.50
N LYS A 30 -18.84 41.09 4.86
CA LYS A 30 -19.32 41.15 3.47
C LYS A 30 -18.22 40.89 2.44
N GLU A 31 -16.96 41.14 2.80
CA GLU A 31 -15.81 40.95 1.92
C GLU A 31 -15.16 39.55 2.05
N MET A 32 -15.49 38.82 3.12
CA MET A 32 -15.01 37.46 3.30
C MET A 32 -16.04 36.60 4.02
N ARG A 33 -16.36 35.45 3.43
CA ARG A 33 -17.13 34.37 4.09
C ARG A 33 -16.25 33.17 4.24
N MET A 34 -16.18 32.62 5.43
CA MET A 34 -15.43 31.40 5.71
C MET A 34 -16.35 30.34 6.30
N SER A 35 -16.29 29.14 5.75
CA SER A 35 -16.90 27.95 6.33
C SER A 35 -15.83 26.94 6.72
N ALA A 36 -16.08 26.16 7.77
CA ALA A 36 -15.23 25.05 8.15
C ALA A 36 -16.10 23.86 8.57
N VAL A 37 -15.88 22.72 7.93
CA VAL A 37 -16.64 21.50 8.18
C VAL A 37 -15.69 20.34 8.49
N PRO A 38 -16.15 19.29 9.20
CA PRO A 38 -15.38 18.07 9.32
C PRO A 38 -15.06 17.50 7.95
N TYR A 39 -13.79 17.22 7.71
CA TYR A 39 -13.34 16.56 6.48
C TYR A 39 -13.31 15.04 6.69
N SER A 40 -13.81 14.31 5.71
CA SER A 40 -13.63 12.87 5.59
C SER A 40 -13.25 12.56 4.15
N PRO A 41 -12.14 11.84 3.92
CA PRO A 41 -11.72 11.50 2.57
C PRO A 41 -12.83 10.73 1.87
N LYS A 42 -13.29 11.22 0.72
CA LYS A 42 -14.25 10.50 -0.10
C LYS A 42 -13.48 9.47 -0.92
N PRO A 43 -13.80 8.17 -0.84
CA PRO A 43 -13.16 7.19 -1.70
C PRO A 43 -13.43 7.55 -3.16
N ALA A 44 -12.37 7.60 -3.96
CA ALA A 44 -12.49 7.89 -5.38
C ALA A 44 -13.04 6.67 -6.12
N TYR A 45 -14.32 6.44 -6.04
CA TYR A 45 -15.02 5.54 -6.95
C TYR A 45 -15.51 6.37 -8.16
N GLY A 46 -14.59 6.65 -9.07
CA GLY A 46 -14.92 7.27 -10.35
C GLY A 46 -14.93 6.20 -11.43
N ILE A 47 -16.07 5.65 -11.77
CA ILE A 47 -16.25 4.92 -13.03
C ILE A 47 -17.25 5.73 -13.86
N ALA A 48 -16.73 6.46 -14.83
CA ALA A 48 -17.56 6.98 -15.90
C ALA A 48 -17.90 5.84 -16.84
N THR A 49 -19.19 5.55 -16.99
CA THR A 49 -19.68 4.53 -17.91
C THR A 49 -19.96 5.16 -19.25
N GLU A 50 -19.12 4.86 -20.23
CA GLU A 50 -19.56 4.68 -21.61
C GLU A 50 -18.61 3.68 -22.24
N VAL A 51 -19.11 2.53 -22.63
CA VAL A 51 -18.40 1.35 -23.14
C VAL A 51 -17.36 0.84 -22.15
N ARG A 52 -17.75 -0.09 -21.29
CA ARG A 52 -16.81 -0.78 -20.41
C ARG A 52 -15.80 -1.51 -21.23
N MET A 53 -14.60 -1.00 -21.27
CA MET A 53 -13.45 -1.67 -21.83
C MET A 53 -12.61 -2.19 -20.68
N VAL A 54 -12.21 -3.43 -20.75
CA VAL A 54 -11.23 -4.00 -19.83
C VAL A 54 -9.86 -3.78 -20.46
N ASP A 55 -9.07 -2.92 -19.84
CA ASP A 55 -7.70 -2.67 -20.25
C ASP A 55 -6.76 -3.70 -19.60
N VAL A 56 -5.93 -4.33 -20.40
CA VAL A 56 -4.97 -5.34 -19.99
C VAL A 56 -3.58 -4.90 -20.39
N GLY A 57 -2.78 -4.46 -19.44
CA GLY A 57 -1.36 -4.22 -19.65
C GLY A 57 -0.63 -5.53 -19.88
N VAL A 58 0.19 -5.59 -20.92
CA VAL A 58 0.91 -6.79 -21.32
C VAL A 58 2.38 -6.47 -21.54
N VAL A 59 3.26 -7.26 -20.97
CA VAL A 59 4.69 -7.28 -21.29
C VAL A 59 5.04 -8.66 -21.84
N VAL A 60 5.64 -8.68 -23.01
CA VAL A 60 6.14 -9.91 -23.63
C VAL A 60 7.65 -9.95 -23.47
N ARG A 61 8.19 -11.06 -22.95
CA ARG A 61 9.63 -11.22 -22.72
C ARG A 61 10.19 -12.39 -23.49
N ASP A 62 11.40 -12.19 -24.02
CA ASP A 62 12.17 -13.27 -24.65
C ASP A 62 12.76 -14.22 -23.59
N SER A 63 13.42 -15.29 -24.03
CA SER A 63 14.09 -16.25 -23.14
C SER A 63 15.22 -15.66 -22.27
N ARG A 64 15.63 -14.43 -22.54
CA ARG A 64 16.61 -13.66 -21.75
C ARG A 64 15.95 -12.64 -20.84
N GLY A 65 14.62 -12.63 -20.74
CA GLY A 65 13.84 -11.71 -19.92
C GLY A 65 13.68 -10.30 -20.50
N ARG A 66 14.15 -10.01 -21.72
CA ARG A 66 14.06 -8.68 -22.33
C ARG A 66 12.69 -8.47 -22.97
N ALA A 67 12.17 -7.26 -22.88
CA ALA A 67 10.89 -6.90 -23.49
C ALA A 67 10.96 -7.02 -25.02
N VAL A 68 10.01 -7.75 -25.61
CA VAL A 68 9.88 -7.94 -27.05
C VAL A 68 9.09 -6.78 -27.64
N SER A 69 9.66 -6.11 -28.65
CA SER A 69 9.03 -5.01 -29.37
C SER A 69 8.51 -5.47 -30.75
N GLY A 70 7.69 -4.61 -31.37
CA GLY A 70 7.21 -4.84 -32.76
C GLY A 70 6.02 -5.77 -32.89
N LEU A 71 5.39 -6.19 -31.77
CA LEU A 71 4.14 -6.94 -31.82
C LEU A 71 2.98 -6.03 -32.21
N THR A 72 2.01 -6.59 -32.89
CA THR A 72 0.80 -5.94 -33.38
C THR A 72 -0.44 -6.50 -32.68
N LYS A 73 -1.60 -5.85 -32.84
CA LYS A 73 -2.89 -6.34 -32.31
C LYS A 73 -3.14 -7.82 -32.68
N ALA A 74 -2.78 -8.23 -33.88
CA ALA A 74 -3.01 -9.59 -34.40
C ALA A 74 -2.15 -10.67 -33.69
N ASP A 75 -1.08 -10.26 -33.00
CA ASP A 75 -0.21 -11.17 -32.26
C ASP A 75 -0.77 -11.54 -30.86
N PHE A 76 -1.92 -11.00 -30.48
CA PHE A 76 -2.47 -11.24 -29.15
C PHE A 76 -3.84 -11.91 -29.19
N GLN A 77 -4.04 -12.88 -28.33
CA GLN A 77 -5.33 -13.52 -28.09
C GLN A 77 -5.70 -13.36 -26.62
N ILE A 78 -6.88 -12.82 -26.35
CA ILE A 78 -7.44 -12.68 -24.98
C ILE A 78 -8.53 -13.73 -24.79
N HIS A 79 -8.48 -14.41 -23.65
CA HIS A 79 -9.54 -15.30 -23.20
C HIS A 79 -10.07 -14.80 -21.84
N ASP A 80 -11.38 -14.66 -21.75
CA ASP A 80 -12.13 -14.26 -20.55
C ASP A 80 -12.99 -15.45 -20.11
N ASN A 81 -12.67 -16.06 -18.95
CA ASN A 81 -13.25 -17.33 -18.50
C ASN A 81 -13.20 -18.42 -19.59
N GLY A 82 -12.06 -18.52 -20.29
CA GLY A 82 -11.85 -19.47 -21.39
C GLY A 82 -12.51 -19.10 -22.71
N LYS A 83 -13.34 -18.07 -22.78
CA LYS A 83 -13.98 -17.59 -24.01
C LYS A 83 -13.08 -16.59 -24.72
N PRO A 84 -12.81 -16.75 -26.02
CA PRO A 84 -12.01 -15.78 -26.77
C PRO A 84 -12.74 -14.44 -26.84
N ARG A 85 -11.96 -13.34 -26.71
CA ARG A 85 -12.43 -11.96 -26.82
C ARG A 85 -11.64 -11.23 -27.90
N GLU A 86 -12.33 -10.43 -28.68
CA GLU A 86 -11.68 -9.59 -29.66
C GLU A 86 -11.00 -8.39 -28.98
N VAL A 87 -9.74 -8.15 -29.28
CA VAL A 87 -9.03 -6.94 -28.88
C VAL A 87 -9.61 -5.76 -29.66
N THR A 88 -10.31 -4.85 -29.00
CA THR A 88 -10.96 -3.69 -29.63
C THR A 88 -10.06 -2.46 -29.62
N ALA A 89 -9.22 -2.30 -28.59
CA ALA A 89 -8.23 -1.24 -28.49
C ALA A 89 -6.82 -1.84 -28.35
N PHE A 90 -5.84 -1.18 -28.96
CA PHE A 90 -4.44 -1.59 -28.92
C PHE A 90 -3.54 -0.38 -28.92
N SER A 91 -2.64 -0.28 -27.96
CA SER A 91 -1.58 0.73 -27.96
C SER A 91 -0.25 0.12 -27.54
N VAL A 92 0.83 0.71 -28.03
CA VAL A 92 2.20 0.31 -27.72
C VAL A 92 2.86 1.44 -26.97
N HIS A 93 3.30 1.16 -25.74
CA HIS A 93 4.06 2.08 -24.93
C HIS A 93 5.54 1.71 -25.04
N ARG A 94 6.35 2.62 -25.60
CA ARG A 94 7.80 2.48 -25.64
C ARG A 94 8.43 3.41 -24.64
N PHE A 95 9.24 2.86 -23.77
CA PHE A 95 10.02 3.63 -22.83
C PHE A 95 11.43 3.87 -23.39
N VAL A 96 11.81 5.14 -23.54
CA VAL A 96 13.18 5.55 -23.87
C VAL A 96 13.80 6.12 -22.60
N PRO A 97 14.87 5.51 -22.03
CA PRO A 97 15.57 6.08 -20.89
C PRO A 97 16.06 7.49 -21.21
N ALA A 98 15.95 8.40 -20.24
CA ALA A 98 16.34 9.81 -20.43
C ALA A 98 17.82 10.01 -20.89
N ALA A 99 18.69 9.05 -20.56
CA ALA A 99 20.10 9.04 -20.99
C ALA A 99 20.29 8.69 -22.50
N ALA A 100 19.27 8.15 -23.16
CA ALA A 100 19.29 7.73 -24.57
C ALA A 100 18.45 8.64 -25.48
N ALA A 101 17.85 9.70 -24.95
CA ALA A 101 17.09 10.64 -25.76
C ALA A 101 18.07 11.48 -26.60
N PRO A 102 18.10 11.34 -27.96
CA PRO A 102 18.89 12.24 -28.80
C PRO A 102 18.35 13.66 -28.63
N ALA A 103 19.27 14.60 -28.41
CA ALA A 103 18.93 16.02 -28.42
C ALA A 103 18.40 16.39 -29.82
N ALA A 104 17.16 16.90 -29.83
CA ALA A 104 16.50 17.61 -30.93
C ALA A 104 15.96 16.84 -32.15
N SER A 105 14.65 16.96 -32.28
CA SER A 105 13.89 17.39 -33.47
C SER A 105 14.05 16.62 -34.77
N SER A 106 12.98 15.89 -35.07
CA SER A 106 12.44 15.91 -36.43
C SER A 106 10.98 16.40 -36.37
N ALA A 107 10.73 17.57 -36.92
CA ALA A 107 9.40 18.12 -37.13
C ALA A 107 8.61 17.16 -38.04
N GLY A 108 7.49 16.62 -37.49
CA GLY A 108 6.58 15.81 -38.33
C GLY A 108 6.01 14.55 -37.70
N ALA A 109 6.41 14.15 -36.47
CA ALA A 109 5.72 13.06 -35.79
C ALA A 109 4.47 13.59 -35.07
N PRO A 110 3.32 12.82 -35.09
CA PRO A 110 2.17 13.20 -34.28
C PRO A 110 2.62 13.34 -32.82
N ALA A 111 2.18 14.42 -32.15
CA ALA A 111 2.55 14.71 -30.78
C ALA A 111 2.30 13.47 -29.91
N ALA A 112 3.37 12.92 -29.33
CA ALA A 112 3.24 11.82 -28.39
C ALA A 112 2.33 12.29 -27.25
N GLU A 113 1.28 11.53 -26.96
CA GLU A 113 0.46 11.80 -25.77
C GLU A 113 1.40 11.96 -24.55
N PRO A 114 1.16 12.97 -23.70
CA PRO A 114 2.00 13.17 -22.51
C PRO A 114 2.02 11.88 -21.70
N ALA A 115 3.22 11.35 -21.45
CA ALA A 115 3.41 10.11 -20.73
C ALA A 115 2.69 10.22 -19.37
N ARG A 116 1.77 9.29 -19.09
CA ARG A 116 1.07 9.26 -17.81
C ARG A 116 2.10 9.12 -16.68
N PRO A 117 1.98 9.87 -15.58
CA PRO A 117 2.91 9.75 -14.46
C PRO A 117 2.87 8.32 -13.89
N ARG A 118 4.03 7.84 -13.45
CA ARG A 118 4.15 6.53 -12.82
C ARG A 118 4.43 6.70 -11.34
N PHE A 119 3.68 5.98 -10.51
CA PHE A 119 3.80 5.96 -9.06
C PHE A 119 4.32 4.61 -8.61
N VAL A 120 5.45 4.60 -7.91
CA VAL A 120 6.09 3.39 -7.39
C VAL A 120 6.13 3.47 -5.88
N GLY A 121 5.37 2.62 -5.20
CA GLY A 121 5.40 2.49 -3.75
C GLY A 121 6.44 1.44 -3.35
N LEU A 122 7.57 1.86 -2.76
CA LEU A 122 8.54 0.94 -2.15
C LEU A 122 8.05 0.58 -0.75
N VAL A 123 7.62 -0.66 -0.57
CA VAL A 123 7.11 -1.18 0.69
C VAL A 123 8.13 -2.11 1.32
N PHE A 124 8.60 -1.78 2.52
CA PHE A 124 9.50 -2.63 3.29
C PHE A 124 8.75 -3.30 4.44
N ASP A 125 8.85 -4.62 4.50
CA ASP A 125 8.31 -5.40 5.62
C ASP A 125 9.27 -5.35 6.82
N ASP A 126 9.21 -4.25 7.55
CA ASP A 126 10.04 -3.98 8.73
C ASP A 126 9.62 -4.78 9.98
N LEU A 127 8.56 -5.60 9.88
CA LEU A 127 8.11 -6.52 10.93
C LEU A 127 8.53 -7.96 10.69
N GLY A 128 8.60 -8.39 9.42
CA GLY A 128 8.84 -9.78 9.03
C GLY A 128 10.26 -10.08 8.59
N MET A 129 11.04 -9.06 8.21
CA MET A 129 12.42 -9.28 7.75
C MET A 129 13.41 -9.42 8.92
N PRO A 130 14.38 -10.37 8.86
CA PRO A 130 15.58 -10.34 9.69
C PRO A 130 16.42 -9.07 9.46
N PRO A 131 17.28 -8.66 10.42
CA PRO A 131 18.10 -7.45 10.30
C PRO A 131 18.98 -7.43 9.04
N GLY A 132 19.57 -8.58 8.68
CA GLY A 132 20.40 -8.72 7.48
C GLY A 132 19.61 -8.53 6.19
N ASP A 133 18.43 -9.13 6.09
CA ASP A 133 17.56 -9.05 4.91
C ASP A 133 17.10 -7.60 4.69
N LEU A 134 16.67 -6.91 5.76
CA LEU A 134 16.29 -5.50 5.69
C LEU A 134 17.47 -4.62 5.25
N TYR A 135 18.66 -4.85 5.78
CA TYR A 135 19.86 -4.11 5.39
C TYR A 135 20.16 -4.28 3.90
N HIS A 136 20.14 -5.53 3.41
CA HIS A 136 20.39 -5.83 2.00
C HIS A 136 19.31 -5.26 1.08
N ALA A 137 18.03 -5.38 1.46
CA ALA A 137 16.92 -4.82 0.70
C ALA A 137 17.01 -3.28 0.59
N ARG A 138 17.30 -2.58 1.69
CA ARG A 138 17.49 -1.12 1.69
C ARG A 138 18.66 -0.70 0.80
N THR A 139 19.79 -1.42 0.90
CA THR A 139 20.99 -1.14 0.09
C THR A 139 20.70 -1.34 -1.39
N ALA A 140 20.04 -2.43 -1.75
CA ALA A 140 19.65 -2.73 -3.13
C ALA A 140 18.64 -1.71 -3.68
N ALA A 141 17.64 -1.32 -2.89
CA ALA A 141 16.68 -0.29 -3.28
C ALA A 141 17.36 1.05 -3.58
N LYS A 142 18.32 1.50 -2.73
CA LYS A 142 19.07 2.74 -3.00
C LYS A 142 19.92 2.67 -4.26
N ARG A 143 20.50 1.52 -4.58
CA ARG A 143 21.24 1.34 -5.85
C ARG A 143 20.30 1.39 -7.05
N PHE A 144 19.14 0.72 -6.94
CA PHE A 144 18.10 0.77 -7.97
C PHE A 144 17.64 2.21 -8.26
N LEU A 145 17.42 3.04 -7.22
CA LEU A 145 17.01 4.44 -7.41
C LEU A 145 17.98 5.24 -8.28
N LYS A 146 19.31 4.94 -8.19
CA LYS A 146 20.33 5.63 -8.98
C LYS A 146 20.41 5.17 -10.43
N SER A 147 20.06 3.92 -10.71
CA SER A 147 20.28 3.28 -12.01
C SER A 147 19.02 2.88 -12.75
N GLY A 148 17.88 2.78 -12.06
CA GLY A 148 16.69 2.11 -12.59
C GLY A 148 15.42 2.97 -12.64
N MET A 149 15.42 4.18 -12.06
CA MET A 149 14.27 5.07 -12.14
C MET A 149 14.19 5.80 -13.48
N ALA A 150 12.97 5.89 -14.02
CA ALA A 150 12.68 6.70 -15.17
C ALA A 150 12.52 8.19 -14.78
N ALA A 151 12.86 9.08 -15.71
CA ALA A 151 12.57 10.50 -15.54
C ALA A 151 11.05 10.70 -15.40
N GLY A 152 10.61 11.29 -14.29
CA GLY A 152 9.19 11.50 -13.99
C GLY A 152 8.53 10.41 -13.14
N ASP A 153 9.22 9.31 -12.82
CA ASP A 153 8.74 8.36 -11.82
C ASP A 153 8.64 9.04 -10.45
N ARG A 154 7.52 8.84 -9.78
CA ARG A 154 7.28 9.32 -8.42
C ARG A 154 7.33 8.14 -7.46
N VAL A 155 8.28 8.17 -6.55
CA VAL A 155 8.49 7.08 -5.59
C VAL A 155 8.06 7.50 -4.20
N GLY A 156 7.26 6.65 -3.57
CA GLY A 156 6.91 6.72 -2.15
C GLY A 156 7.61 5.62 -1.37
N VAL A 157 7.94 5.87 -0.11
CA VAL A 157 8.54 4.88 0.80
C VAL A 157 7.57 4.58 1.92
N LEU A 158 7.29 3.30 2.11
CA LEU A 158 6.31 2.80 3.05
C LEU A 158 6.89 1.64 3.86
N THR A 159 6.38 1.44 5.07
CA THR A 159 6.68 0.26 5.89
C THR A 159 5.40 -0.40 6.38
N ILE A 160 5.49 -1.69 6.70
CA ILE A 160 4.33 -2.41 7.24
C ILE A 160 3.97 -1.91 8.63
N SER A 161 4.96 -1.52 9.46
CA SER A 161 4.72 -1.07 10.84
C SER A 161 4.18 0.34 10.95
N SER A 162 4.58 1.24 10.06
CA SER A 162 4.35 2.68 10.21
C SER A 162 3.59 3.31 9.05
N GLY A 163 3.28 2.54 8.01
CA GLY A 163 2.63 3.07 6.82
C GLY A 163 3.54 3.97 5.99
N LEU A 164 3.08 5.16 5.65
CA LEU A 164 3.79 6.10 4.79
C LEU A 164 4.96 6.76 5.53
N VAL A 165 6.19 6.49 5.09
CA VAL A 165 7.43 7.15 5.56
C VAL A 165 7.72 8.40 4.75
N LEU A 166 7.50 8.32 3.42
CA LEU A 166 7.66 9.43 2.48
C LEU A 166 6.59 9.35 1.39
N GLY A 167 5.89 10.46 1.13
CA GLY A 167 4.96 10.58 0.01
C GLY A 167 5.65 10.55 -1.35
N PHE A 168 4.86 10.38 -2.41
CA PHE A 168 5.38 10.22 -3.76
C PHE A 168 6.12 11.48 -4.25
N THR A 169 7.42 11.35 -4.54
CA THR A 169 8.29 12.42 -5.00
C THR A 169 9.25 11.93 -6.08
N THR A 170 9.80 12.86 -6.85
CA THR A 170 10.91 12.63 -7.80
C THR A 170 12.29 12.92 -7.21
N ASP A 171 12.33 13.42 -5.96
CA ASP A 171 13.57 13.77 -5.26
C ASP A 171 14.27 12.52 -4.72
N ILE A 172 15.28 12.05 -5.44
CA ILE A 172 16.05 10.85 -5.09
C ILE A 172 16.70 10.98 -3.72
N ALA A 173 17.21 12.17 -3.36
CA ALA A 173 17.88 12.36 -2.07
C ALA A 173 16.88 12.22 -0.90
N ALA A 174 15.67 12.77 -1.04
CA ALA A 174 14.61 12.58 -0.06
C ALA A 174 14.18 11.12 0.06
N ILE A 175 14.12 10.38 -1.07
CA ILE A 175 13.77 8.96 -1.08
C ILE A 175 14.86 8.14 -0.37
N GLU A 176 16.15 8.38 -0.67
CA GLU A 176 17.27 7.70 0.01
C GLU A 176 17.26 7.94 1.52
N GLN A 177 17.02 9.17 1.95
CA GLN A 177 16.88 9.50 3.38
C GLN A 177 15.70 8.80 4.04
N ALA A 178 14.60 8.66 3.32
CA ALA A 178 13.43 7.91 3.83
C ALA A 178 13.74 6.42 3.98
N ILE A 179 14.42 5.81 3.00
CA ILE A 179 14.88 4.41 3.10
C ILE A 179 15.84 4.24 4.28
N ASP A 180 16.70 5.22 4.56
CA ASP A 180 17.61 5.15 5.72
C ASP A 180 16.88 5.19 7.06
N LYS A 181 15.69 5.79 7.11
CA LYS A 181 14.83 5.82 8.29
C LYS A 181 14.03 4.54 8.51
N VAL A 182 13.97 3.64 7.53
CA VAL A 182 13.33 2.33 7.69
C VAL A 182 14.17 1.51 8.67
N VAL A 183 13.66 1.27 9.85
CA VAL A 183 14.31 0.50 10.90
C VAL A 183 13.47 -0.72 11.26
N LEU A 184 14.17 -1.81 11.59
CA LEU A 184 13.51 -3.02 12.05
C LEU A 184 12.70 -2.72 13.32
N ARG A 185 11.46 -3.14 13.33
CA ARG A 185 10.59 -3.13 14.51
C ARG A 185 10.37 -4.55 14.98
N GLU A 186 11.44 -5.12 15.52
CA GLU A 186 11.49 -6.50 15.97
C GLU A 186 10.39 -6.78 17.01
N ARG A 187 9.48 -7.68 16.66
CA ARG A 187 8.76 -8.42 17.68
C ARG A 187 9.62 -9.63 18.00
N LYS A 188 10.11 -9.73 19.22
CA LYS A 188 10.84 -10.90 19.68
C LYS A 188 9.95 -12.14 19.53
N THR A 189 10.08 -12.81 18.42
CA THR A 189 9.70 -14.21 18.28
C THR A 189 10.84 -14.99 18.92
N ASP A 190 10.75 -15.21 20.22
CA ASP A 190 11.76 -15.94 20.94
C ASP A 190 11.70 -17.42 20.51
N SER A 191 12.44 -17.74 19.45
CA SER A 191 12.61 -19.09 18.94
C SER A 191 13.72 -19.86 19.68
N SER A 192 14.21 -19.34 20.80
CA SER A 192 15.25 -19.95 21.61
C SER A 192 14.73 -21.09 22.50
N GLY A 193 13.42 -21.33 22.51
CA GLY A 193 12.79 -22.41 23.27
C GLY A 193 13.03 -23.80 22.69
N CYS A 194 12.82 -24.81 23.51
CA CYS A 194 12.73 -26.19 23.06
C CYS A 194 11.29 -26.70 23.25
N PRO A 195 10.67 -27.28 22.22
CA PRO A 195 11.18 -27.50 20.86
C PRO A 195 11.28 -26.16 20.09
N ARG A 196 12.17 -26.09 19.10
CA ARG A 196 12.25 -24.95 18.20
C ARG A 196 11.11 -25.02 17.17
N LEU A 197 10.12 -24.14 17.29
CA LEU A 197 9.02 -24.03 16.35
C LEU A 197 9.29 -22.90 15.35
N GLN A 198 9.14 -23.21 14.07
CA GLN A 198 9.08 -22.21 13.00
C GLN A 198 7.62 -21.80 12.73
N PRO A 199 7.36 -20.66 12.08
CA PRO A 199 6.01 -20.23 11.72
C PRO A 199 5.17 -21.31 11.02
N TYR A 200 5.76 -22.04 10.09
CA TYR A 200 5.10 -23.14 9.39
C TYR A 200 4.79 -24.33 10.31
N ASP A 201 5.72 -24.71 11.21
CA ASP A 201 5.48 -25.77 12.20
C ASP A 201 4.27 -25.40 13.08
N ALA A 202 4.24 -24.16 13.55
CA ALA A 202 3.14 -23.65 14.36
C ALA A 202 1.81 -23.69 13.59
N TYR A 203 1.79 -23.28 12.31
CA TYR A 203 0.62 -23.34 11.46
C TYR A 203 0.06 -24.76 11.32
N VAL A 204 0.90 -25.74 10.92
CA VAL A 204 0.43 -27.11 10.65
C VAL A 204 0.04 -27.86 11.92
N ILE A 205 0.69 -27.56 13.05
CA ILE A 205 0.35 -28.17 14.36
C ILE A 205 -0.94 -27.56 14.90
N ALA A 206 -1.07 -26.24 14.94
CA ALA A 206 -2.26 -25.54 15.46
C ALA A 206 -3.52 -25.89 14.66
N ASN A 207 -3.40 -26.08 13.35
CA ASN A 207 -4.53 -26.43 12.48
C ASN A 207 -4.68 -27.94 12.23
N HIS A 208 -3.88 -28.77 12.87
CA HIS A 208 -3.91 -30.25 12.78
C HIS A 208 -3.79 -30.78 11.34
N THR A 209 -3.04 -30.08 10.47
CA THR A 209 -2.91 -30.44 9.05
C THR A 209 -1.78 -31.44 8.78
N ASP A 210 -0.79 -31.54 9.68
CA ASP A 210 0.33 -32.49 9.56
C ASP A 210 0.68 -33.12 10.92
N SER A 211 0.27 -34.37 11.14
CA SER A 211 0.59 -35.11 12.37
C SER A 211 2.09 -35.40 12.53
N ALA A 212 2.87 -35.47 11.43
CA ALA A 212 4.31 -35.69 11.50
C ALA A 212 5.05 -34.50 12.11
N ALA A 213 4.51 -33.28 11.95
CA ALA A 213 5.01 -32.06 12.62
C ALA A 213 4.89 -32.20 14.14
N MET A 214 3.71 -32.60 14.63
CA MET A 214 3.49 -32.83 16.05
C MET A 214 4.44 -33.91 16.59
N ASP A 215 4.51 -35.07 15.93
CA ASP A 215 5.40 -36.17 16.35
C ASP A 215 6.87 -35.72 16.41
N ALA A 216 7.33 -34.94 15.43
CA ALA A 216 8.70 -34.45 15.38
C ALA A 216 8.98 -33.47 16.54
N LYS A 217 8.09 -32.53 16.80
CA LYS A 217 8.28 -31.50 17.84
C LYS A 217 8.09 -32.05 19.25
N VAL A 218 7.22 -33.02 19.44
CA VAL A 218 7.12 -33.80 20.70
C VAL A 218 8.42 -34.57 20.96
N GLY A 219 8.98 -35.25 19.95
CA GLY A 219 10.27 -35.91 20.06
C GLY A 219 11.41 -34.96 20.42
N GLU A 220 11.46 -33.78 19.83
CA GLU A 220 12.43 -32.72 20.14
C GLU A 220 12.27 -32.22 21.60
N LEU A 221 11.03 -31.94 22.04
CA LEU A 221 10.75 -31.53 23.41
C LEU A 221 11.21 -32.59 24.44
N MET A 222 10.89 -33.85 24.18
CA MET A 222 11.28 -34.98 25.07
C MET A 222 12.80 -35.14 25.14
N ALA A 223 13.53 -34.85 24.08
CA ALA A 223 14.98 -34.89 24.07
C ALA A 223 15.60 -33.71 24.85
N CYS A 224 15.03 -32.51 24.77
CA CYS A 224 15.49 -31.35 25.54
C CYS A 224 15.09 -31.44 27.02
N GLU A 225 13.92 -31.99 27.31
CA GLU A 225 13.33 -32.04 28.63
C GLU A 225 12.86 -33.46 28.99
N PRO A 226 13.82 -34.37 29.27
CA PRO A 226 13.50 -35.78 29.54
C PRO A 226 12.57 -36.01 30.75
N SER A 227 12.48 -35.06 31.64
CA SER A 227 11.63 -35.11 32.83
C SER A 227 10.14 -34.89 32.54
N ILE A 228 9.77 -34.35 31.37
CA ILE A 228 8.39 -33.99 31.04
C ILE A 228 7.42 -35.16 31.04
N CYS A 229 7.94 -36.38 30.76
CA CYS A 229 7.17 -37.60 30.77
C CYS A 229 7.28 -38.40 32.10
N GLY A 230 7.91 -37.83 33.12
CA GLY A 230 8.17 -38.52 34.39
C GLY A 230 9.28 -39.57 34.29
N ARG A 231 9.65 -40.19 35.45
CA ARG A 231 10.81 -41.09 35.56
C ARG A 231 10.76 -42.40 34.74
N ARG A 232 9.72 -42.68 33.98
CA ARG A 232 9.57 -43.90 33.17
C ARG A 232 10.10 -43.81 31.73
N ALA A 233 10.61 -42.66 31.31
CA ALA A 233 11.11 -42.45 29.93
C ALA A 233 12.53 -42.99 29.69
N SER A 234 13.09 -43.88 30.55
CA SER A 234 14.47 -44.36 30.48
C SER A 234 14.71 -45.55 29.57
N SER A 235 13.84 -45.86 28.61
CA SER A 235 14.15 -46.84 27.57
C SER A 235 14.84 -46.16 26.39
N ARG A 236 16.16 -46.28 26.33
CA ARG A 236 17.04 -45.71 25.28
C ARG A 236 16.79 -46.24 23.86
N ASN A 237 15.81 -47.11 23.64
CA ASN A 237 15.56 -47.79 22.36
C ASN A 237 14.11 -47.64 21.84
N SER A 238 13.28 -46.79 22.40
CA SER A 238 11.91 -46.58 21.89
C SER A 238 11.89 -45.43 20.87
N SER A 239 11.65 -45.77 19.61
CA SER A 239 11.55 -44.84 18.49
C SER A 239 10.18 -44.14 18.38
N SER A 240 9.32 -44.29 19.38
CA SER A 240 8.01 -43.63 19.46
C SER A 240 7.84 -43.01 20.85
N PRO A 241 7.11 -41.87 20.98
CA PRO A 241 6.75 -41.39 22.31
C PRO A 241 6.07 -42.51 23.07
N PRO A 242 6.44 -42.74 24.35
CA PRO A 242 5.79 -43.78 25.14
C PRO A 242 4.29 -43.49 25.11
N PRO A 243 3.44 -44.54 24.89
CA PRO A 243 2.01 -44.36 25.03
C PRO A 243 1.77 -43.90 26.46
N GLY A 244 1.41 -42.58 26.61
CA GLY A 244 1.16 -41.99 27.90
C GLY A 244 2.00 -40.76 28.30
N CYS A 245 2.60 -40.00 27.35
CA CYS A 245 3.16 -38.68 27.66
C CYS A 245 2.25 -37.55 27.13
N PRO A 246 1.02 -37.41 27.65
CA PRO A 246 0.09 -36.42 27.16
C PRO A 246 0.58 -34.98 27.43
N HIS A 247 1.39 -34.75 28.47
CA HIS A 247 1.94 -33.46 28.78
C HIS A 247 2.86 -32.90 27.69
N ALA A 248 3.70 -33.73 27.07
CA ALA A 248 4.57 -33.27 25.99
C ALA A 248 3.74 -32.86 24.76
N VAL A 249 2.68 -33.62 24.42
CA VAL A 249 1.77 -33.26 23.32
C VAL A 249 1.03 -31.96 23.62
N GLN A 250 0.47 -31.83 24.82
CA GLN A 250 -0.23 -30.62 25.25
C GLN A 250 0.69 -29.38 25.25
N THR A 251 1.94 -29.55 25.71
CA THR A 251 2.92 -28.45 25.74
C THR A 251 3.26 -28.00 24.31
N VAL A 252 3.56 -28.94 23.40
CA VAL A 252 3.85 -28.59 22.00
C VAL A 252 2.65 -27.94 21.34
N GLN A 253 1.44 -28.48 21.58
CA GLN A 253 0.21 -27.87 21.05
C GLN A 253 0.05 -26.42 21.54
N ALA A 254 0.17 -26.20 22.85
CA ALA A 254 0.02 -24.84 23.41
C ALA A 254 1.08 -23.86 22.89
N MET A 255 2.33 -24.33 22.73
CA MET A 255 3.39 -23.51 22.14
C MET A 255 3.11 -23.19 20.67
N ALA A 256 2.62 -24.17 19.91
CA ALA A 256 2.27 -23.99 18.51
C ALA A 256 1.08 -23.03 18.34
N ASP A 257 0.04 -23.18 19.17
CA ASP A 257 -1.13 -22.30 19.17
C ASP A 257 -0.73 -20.85 19.47
N ALA A 258 0.09 -20.64 20.50
CA ALA A 258 0.55 -19.30 20.87
C ALA A 258 1.40 -18.65 19.76
N LEU A 259 2.34 -19.41 19.17
CA LEU A 259 3.16 -18.90 18.08
C LEU A 259 2.32 -18.66 16.82
N TRP A 260 1.40 -19.58 16.48
CA TRP A 260 0.53 -19.42 15.32
C TRP A 260 -0.36 -18.18 15.43
N GLU A 261 -0.96 -17.93 16.57
CA GLU A 261 -1.74 -16.70 16.78
C GLU A 261 -0.90 -15.42 16.57
N GLN A 262 0.35 -15.43 17.05
CA GLN A 262 1.26 -14.33 16.83
C GLN A 262 1.61 -14.15 15.34
N VAL A 263 1.96 -15.23 14.65
CA VAL A 263 2.29 -15.23 13.21
C VAL A 263 1.07 -14.80 12.39
N ARG A 264 -0.10 -15.32 12.69
CA ARG A 264 -1.36 -15.00 12.02
C ARG A 264 -1.70 -13.51 12.15
N LEU A 265 -1.56 -12.95 13.36
CA LEU A 265 -1.78 -11.52 13.58
C LEU A 265 -0.78 -10.66 12.81
N GLN A 266 0.49 -11.06 12.76
CA GLN A 266 1.52 -10.35 12.00
C GLN A 266 1.23 -10.40 10.50
N SER A 267 0.95 -11.58 9.95
CA SER A 267 0.60 -11.76 8.53
C SER A 267 -0.65 -10.95 8.15
N ARG A 268 -1.68 -10.97 9.02
CA ARG A 268 -2.88 -10.19 8.82
C ARG A 268 -2.60 -8.69 8.81
N ASN A 269 -1.74 -8.20 9.70
CA ASN A 269 -1.34 -6.79 9.71
C ASN A 269 -0.64 -6.41 8.40
N THR A 270 0.23 -7.28 7.87
CA THR A 270 0.89 -7.07 6.57
C THR A 270 -0.15 -6.96 5.45
N ILE A 271 -1.08 -7.90 5.38
CA ILE A 271 -2.14 -7.91 4.37
C ILE A 271 -3.04 -6.67 4.47
N LEU A 272 -3.48 -6.30 5.69
CA LEU A 272 -4.31 -5.11 5.90
C LEU A 272 -3.58 -3.81 5.56
N THR A 273 -2.28 -3.74 5.86
CA THR A 273 -1.46 -2.57 5.50
C THR A 273 -1.30 -2.47 3.99
N LEU A 274 -1.05 -3.59 3.29
CA LEU A 274 -1.03 -3.63 1.83
C LEU A 274 -2.37 -3.20 1.23
N ARG A 275 -3.50 -3.64 1.81
CA ARG A 275 -4.83 -3.19 1.39
C ARG A 275 -4.96 -1.66 1.45
N ASN A 276 -4.56 -1.06 2.57
CA ASN A 276 -4.61 0.40 2.73
C ASN A 276 -3.70 1.13 1.73
N PHE A 277 -2.55 0.54 1.38
CA PHE A 277 -1.67 1.09 0.33
C PHE A 277 -2.31 1.03 -1.04
N VAL A 278 -2.94 -0.09 -1.38
CA VAL A 278 -3.70 -0.21 -2.63
C VAL A 278 -4.79 0.86 -2.70
N ASP A 279 -5.55 1.06 -1.61
CA ASP A 279 -6.61 2.07 -1.55
C ASP A 279 -6.05 3.50 -1.70
N SER A 280 -4.90 3.81 -1.11
CA SER A 280 -4.25 5.11 -1.27
C SER A 280 -3.70 5.32 -2.68
N MET A 281 -3.13 4.29 -3.30
CA MET A 281 -2.66 4.36 -4.68
C MET A 281 -3.80 4.47 -5.70
N ALA A 282 -4.98 3.92 -5.39
CA ALA A 282 -6.17 4.02 -6.23
C ALA A 282 -6.58 5.49 -6.51
N GLN A 283 -6.21 6.42 -5.63
CA GLN A 283 -6.48 7.85 -5.78
C GLN A 283 -5.57 8.57 -6.77
N LEU A 284 -4.46 7.94 -7.19
CA LEU A 284 -3.45 8.54 -8.04
C LEU A 284 -3.80 8.34 -9.51
N ASN A 285 -3.67 9.38 -10.33
CA ASN A 285 -3.87 9.28 -11.77
C ASN A 285 -2.55 8.90 -12.46
N GLY A 286 -2.44 7.66 -12.93
CA GLY A 286 -1.25 7.18 -13.63
C GLY A 286 -1.05 5.68 -13.46
N THR A 287 0.11 5.19 -13.88
CA THR A 287 0.50 3.80 -13.64
C THR A 287 0.91 3.62 -12.18
N ARG A 288 0.39 2.61 -11.53
CA ARG A 288 0.55 2.38 -10.09
C ARG A 288 1.17 1.03 -9.82
N VAL A 289 2.33 1.03 -9.17
CA VAL A 289 3.10 -0.17 -8.88
C VAL A 289 3.51 -0.19 -7.41
N ILE A 290 3.28 -1.29 -6.75
CA ILE A 290 3.81 -1.59 -5.41
C ILE A 290 4.98 -2.55 -5.58
N LEU A 291 6.12 -2.23 -4.97
CA LEU A 291 7.27 -3.10 -4.82
C LEU A 291 7.36 -3.52 -3.36
N LEU A 292 6.87 -4.71 -3.05
CA LEU A 292 6.92 -5.28 -1.71
C LEU A 292 8.23 -6.03 -1.52
N ALA A 293 9.12 -5.51 -0.66
CA ALA A 293 10.30 -6.23 -0.19
C ALA A 293 10.00 -6.86 1.17
N SER A 294 10.01 -8.19 1.24
CA SER A 294 9.72 -8.96 2.45
C SER A 294 10.51 -10.26 2.45
N SER A 295 10.75 -10.83 3.62
CA SER A 295 11.25 -12.22 3.75
C SER A 295 10.10 -13.24 3.73
N GLY A 296 8.90 -12.81 3.30
CA GLY A 296 7.70 -13.62 3.21
C GLY A 296 6.95 -13.73 4.54
N PHE A 297 5.71 -14.16 4.44
CA PHE A 297 4.83 -14.37 5.59
C PHE A 297 3.88 -15.55 5.32
N VAL A 298 3.51 -16.25 6.39
CA VAL A 298 2.59 -17.39 6.28
C VAL A 298 1.16 -16.86 6.31
N SER A 299 0.44 -16.99 5.22
CA SER A 299 -0.97 -16.59 5.14
C SER A 299 -1.94 -17.64 5.67
N GLY A 300 -1.67 -18.90 5.39
CA GLY A 300 -2.41 -20.06 5.91
C GLY A 300 -3.93 -19.91 5.84
N THR A 301 -4.54 -19.36 6.87
CA THR A 301 -5.99 -19.18 6.99
C THR A 301 -6.48 -17.77 6.62
N LEU A 302 -5.69 -16.99 5.88
CA LEU A 302 -5.96 -15.58 5.54
C LEU A 302 -6.30 -15.38 4.05
N GLU A 303 -6.69 -16.45 3.34
CA GLU A 303 -7.01 -16.40 1.90
C GLU A 303 -8.06 -15.34 1.58
N PHE A 304 -9.05 -15.17 2.47
CA PHE A 304 -10.09 -14.14 2.28
C PHE A 304 -9.51 -12.71 2.34
N ASP A 305 -8.60 -12.46 3.29
CA ASP A 305 -7.95 -11.15 3.42
C ASP A 305 -7.02 -10.88 2.21
N GLU A 306 -6.33 -11.91 1.69
CA GLU A 306 -5.52 -11.84 0.45
C GLU A 306 -6.39 -11.53 -0.78
N ASP A 307 -7.48 -12.26 -0.96
CA ASP A 307 -8.42 -12.06 -2.05
C ASP A 307 -9.01 -10.64 -2.04
N GLU A 308 -9.23 -10.07 -0.85
CA GLU A 308 -9.68 -8.69 -0.72
C GLU A 308 -8.64 -7.69 -1.25
N VAL A 309 -7.34 -7.87 -0.91
CA VAL A 309 -6.24 -7.03 -1.44
C VAL A 309 -6.16 -7.15 -2.95
N VAL A 310 -6.15 -8.39 -3.46
CA VAL A 310 -6.10 -8.65 -4.90
C VAL A 310 -7.29 -8.02 -5.61
N GLY A 311 -8.50 -8.22 -5.09
CA GLY A 311 -9.72 -7.63 -5.65
C GLY A 311 -9.68 -6.10 -5.70
N ARG A 312 -9.13 -5.44 -4.67
CA ARG A 312 -8.94 -3.98 -4.65
C ARG A 312 -7.88 -3.52 -5.64
N ALA A 313 -6.73 -4.21 -5.68
CA ALA A 313 -5.65 -3.92 -6.61
C ALA A 313 -6.12 -4.00 -8.07
N LEU A 314 -6.88 -5.07 -8.41
CA LEU A 314 -7.43 -5.25 -9.75
C LEU A 314 -8.45 -4.17 -10.13
N ARG A 315 -9.33 -3.75 -9.20
CA ARG A 315 -10.29 -2.66 -9.45
C ARG A 315 -9.63 -1.32 -9.68
N SER A 316 -8.46 -1.12 -9.08
CA SER A 316 -7.75 0.16 -9.08
C SER A 316 -6.55 0.17 -10.03
N ASP A 317 -6.36 -0.85 -10.86
CA ASP A 317 -5.19 -1.01 -11.72
C ASP A 317 -3.85 -0.82 -10.99
N VAL A 318 -3.75 -1.35 -9.77
CA VAL A 318 -2.51 -1.37 -8.99
C VAL A 318 -1.85 -2.73 -9.20
N VAL A 319 -0.61 -2.71 -9.67
CA VAL A 319 0.21 -3.91 -9.82
C VAL A 319 1.06 -4.10 -8.58
N ILE A 320 1.03 -5.28 -7.99
CA ILE A 320 1.88 -5.63 -6.85
C ILE A 320 3.00 -6.53 -7.37
N ASN A 321 4.23 -6.05 -7.27
CA ASN A 321 5.43 -6.86 -7.46
C ASN A 321 5.99 -7.24 -6.09
N SER A 322 6.50 -8.44 -5.95
CA SER A 322 7.05 -8.95 -4.69
C SER A 322 8.51 -9.36 -4.85
N LEU A 323 9.34 -8.96 -3.89
CA LEU A 323 10.76 -9.30 -3.83
C LEU A 323 11.04 -10.05 -2.54
N ASP A 324 11.51 -11.29 -2.66
CA ASP A 324 11.99 -12.09 -1.54
C ASP A 324 13.37 -11.58 -1.09
N ALA A 325 13.40 -10.92 0.06
CA ALA A 325 14.60 -10.32 0.62
C ALA A 325 15.57 -11.34 1.28
N LYS A 326 15.15 -12.61 1.46
CA LYS A 326 16.00 -13.68 2.02
C LYS A 326 17.23 -14.00 1.15
N GLY A 327 17.16 -13.61 -0.13
CA GLY A 327 18.21 -13.93 -1.07
C GLY A 327 18.22 -15.40 -1.48
N LEU A 328 19.41 -15.93 -1.79
CA LEU A 328 19.61 -17.35 -2.09
C LEU A 328 19.64 -18.12 -0.78
N TYR A 329 18.73 -19.03 -0.61
CA TYR A 329 18.72 -19.91 0.54
C TYR A 329 19.03 -21.36 0.16
N LEU A 330 20.04 -21.90 0.81
CA LEU A 330 20.28 -23.33 0.79
C LEU A 330 19.25 -24.00 1.68
N VAL A 331 18.64 -25.06 1.17
CA VAL A 331 17.86 -25.98 2.00
C VAL A 331 18.88 -26.83 2.76
N GLU A 332 19.38 -26.31 3.88
CA GLU A 332 20.14 -27.18 4.77
C GLU A 332 19.16 -28.18 5.38
N PRO A 333 19.42 -29.52 5.23
CA PRO A 333 18.70 -30.47 6.01
C PRO A 333 18.95 -30.11 7.47
N GLN A 334 17.89 -29.77 8.21
CA GLN A 334 18.02 -29.63 9.66
C GLN A 334 18.57 -30.95 10.18
N GLN A 335 19.84 -30.94 10.55
CA GLN A 335 20.49 -32.04 11.25
C GLN A 335 20.01 -32.03 12.70
N ASP A 336 18.71 -32.27 12.90
CA ASP A 336 18.19 -32.54 14.22
C ASP A 336 18.66 -33.95 14.60
N GLY A 337 19.85 -34.02 15.20
CA GLY A 337 20.39 -35.26 15.76
C GLY A 337 19.50 -35.89 16.85
N GLN A 338 18.32 -35.30 17.05
CA GLN A 338 17.33 -35.66 18.06
C GLN A 338 16.03 -36.25 17.48
N ALA A 339 15.90 -36.32 16.14
CA ALA A 339 14.73 -36.95 15.53
C ALA A 339 14.67 -38.45 15.84
N THR A 340 13.76 -38.83 16.73
CA THR A 340 13.69 -40.18 17.33
C THR A 340 12.98 -41.21 16.45
N THR A 341 12.15 -40.78 15.50
CA THR A 341 11.39 -41.65 14.59
C THR A 341 11.77 -41.43 13.12
N ALA A 342 11.55 -42.46 12.27
CA ALA A 342 11.74 -42.31 10.84
C ALA A 342 10.85 -41.15 10.26
N ARG A 343 9.64 -41.02 10.77
CA ARG A 343 8.68 -39.97 10.37
C ARG A 343 9.16 -38.60 10.79
N SER A 344 9.67 -38.43 12.03
CA SER A 344 10.21 -37.16 12.49
C SER A 344 11.47 -36.75 11.73
N ARG A 345 12.31 -37.69 11.33
CA ARG A 345 13.47 -37.43 10.46
C ARG A 345 13.07 -36.95 9.06
N ILE A 346 12.09 -37.61 8.44
CA ILE A 346 11.56 -37.20 7.14
C ILE A 346 10.93 -35.80 7.24
N TYR A 347 10.18 -35.53 8.31
CA TYR A 347 9.62 -34.20 8.54
C TYR A 347 10.72 -33.15 8.69
N ALA A 348 11.72 -33.39 9.56
CA ALA A 348 12.82 -32.45 9.79
C ALA A 348 13.63 -32.16 8.52
N GLN A 349 13.86 -33.18 7.67
CA GLN A 349 14.55 -32.99 6.38
C GLN A 349 13.77 -32.09 5.40
N GLY A 350 12.44 -32.08 5.46
CA GLY A 350 11.60 -31.30 4.55
C GLY A 350 11.02 -30.01 5.15
N SER A 351 11.06 -29.83 6.48
CA SER A 351 10.37 -28.71 7.14
C SER A 351 10.94 -27.34 6.76
N GLY A 352 12.25 -27.24 6.60
CA GLY A 352 12.90 -26.00 6.18
C GLY A 352 12.47 -25.53 4.79
N SER A 353 12.33 -26.45 3.83
CA SER A 353 11.83 -26.13 2.47
C SER A 353 10.38 -25.70 2.50
N ARG A 354 9.52 -26.49 3.16
CA ARG A 354 8.09 -26.20 3.29
C ARG A 354 7.82 -24.87 4.00
N SER A 355 8.60 -24.56 5.03
CA SER A 355 8.49 -23.25 5.71
C SER A 355 8.82 -22.08 4.78
N LYS A 356 9.84 -22.22 3.95
CA LYS A 356 10.24 -21.19 2.98
C LYS A 356 9.23 -21.05 1.84
N GLU A 357 8.75 -22.17 1.31
CA GLU A 357 7.70 -22.21 0.28
C GLU A 357 6.42 -21.55 0.79
N SER A 358 5.92 -21.98 1.95
CA SER A 358 4.69 -21.40 2.54
C SER A 358 4.80 -19.91 2.84
N SER A 359 5.99 -19.41 3.21
CA SER A 359 6.19 -17.97 3.41
C SER A 359 6.25 -17.18 2.11
N ASN A 360 6.56 -17.81 0.99
CA ASN A 360 6.62 -17.19 -0.32
C ASN A 360 5.29 -17.24 -1.08
N ASP A 361 4.40 -18.18 -0.74
CA ASP A 361 3.14 -18.40 -1.46
C ASP A 361 2.27 -17.14 -1.48
N ALA A 362 2.12 -16.46 -0.35
CA ALA A 362 1.36 -15.21 -0.27
C ALA A 362 1.93 -14.12 -1.17
N MET A 363 3.26 -13.96 -1.19
CA MET A 363 3.94 -12.98 -2.04
C MET A 363 3.80 -13.30 -3.53
N ALA A 364 3.93 -14.58 -3.87
CA ALA A 364 3.74 -15.07 -5.23
C ALA A 364 2.29 -14.87 -5.69
N ASN A 365 1.31 -15.20 -4.83
CA ASN A 365 -0.11 -15.03 -5.12
C ASN A 365 -0.49 -13.56 -5.35
N LEU A 366 -0.03 -12.65 -4.48
CA LEU A 366 -0.29 -11.21 -4.63
C LEU A 366 0.27 -10.67 -5.94
N ALA A 367 1.50 -11.05 -6.30
CA ALA A 367 2.12 -10.63 -7.54
C ALA A 367 1.37 -11.22 -8.75
N ASP A 368 1.24 -12.53 -8.81
CA ASP A 368 0.63 -13.26 -9.91
C ASP A 368 -0.81 -12.80 -10.21
N ALA A 369 -1.62 -12.65 -9.17
CA ALA A 369 -3.03 -12.29 -9.33
C ALA A 369 -3.21 -10.85 -9.82
N THR A 370 -2.30 -9.94 -9.49
CA THR A 370 -2.35 -8.53 -9.92
C THR A 370 -1.60 -8.26 -11.23
N GLY A 371 -0.97 -9.29 -11.83
CA GLY A 371 -0.18 -9.16 -13.06
C GLY A 371 1.24 -8.65 -12.83
N GLY A 372 1.71 -8.70 -11.60
CA GLY A 372 3.07 -8.40 -11.20
C GLY A 372 4.04 -9.58 -11.38
N LEU A 373 5.23 -9.42 -10.83
CA LEU A 373 6.30 -10.41 -10.81
C LEU A 373 6.70 -10.72 -9.38
N PHE A 374 7.09 -11.97 -9.14
CA PHE A 374 7.71 -12.40 -7.90
C PHE A 374 9.18 -12.75 -8.13
N PHE A 375 10.07 -11.91 -7.61
CA PHE A 375 11.52 -12.15 -7.65
C PHE A 375 11.97 -12.85 -6.37
N HIS A 376 12.59 -14.01 -6.51
CA HIS A 376 12.98 -14.84 -5.37
C HIS A 376 14.24 -15.67 -5.67
N ASN A 377 14.80 -16.27 -4.63
CA ASN A 377 15.93 -17.20 -4.71
C ASN A 377 17.16 -16.61 -5.43
N SER A 378 17.50 -15.36 -5.11
CA SER A 378 18.65 -14.66 -5.69
C SER A 378 19.27 -13.70 -4.68
N ASN A 379 20.61 -13.70 -4.56
CA ASN A 379 21.35 -12.73 -3.75
C ASN A 379 21.50 -11.37 -4.43
N ASP A 380 21.21 -11.28 -5.73
CA ASP A 380 21.23 -10.02 -6.46
C ASP A 380 19.89 -9.29 -6.32
N LEU A 381 19.64 -8.76 -5.12
CA LEU A 381 18.43 -8.00 -4.84
C LEU A 381 18.36 -6.69 -5.66
N GLU A 382 19.50 -6.14 -6.10
CA GLU A 382 19.52 -4.97 -6.99
C GLU A 382 18.93 -5.33 -8.35
N ALA A 383 19.32 -6.47 -8.93
CA ALA A 383 18.69 -6.99 -10.15
C ALA A 383 17.18 -7.22 -9.93
N GLY A 384 16.78 -7.74 -8.75
CA GLY A 384 15.37 -7.89 -8.38
C GLY A 384 14.62 -6.56 -8.38
N PHE A 385 15.10 -5.54 -7.69
CA PHE A 385 14.50 -4.21 -7.72
C PHE A 385 14.45 -3.63 -9.12
N ARG A 386 15.48 -3.86 -9.93
CA ARG A 386 15.53 -3.41 -11.32
C ARG A 386 14.48 -4.12 -12.17
N GLU A 387 14.39 -5.44 -12.07
CA GLU A 387 13.42 -6.25 -12.84
C GLU A 387 11.97 -5.87 -12.49
N LEU A 388 11.69 -5.70 -11.20
CA LEU A 388 10.35 -5.39 -10.69
C LEU A 388 10.00 -3.90 -10.80
N GLY A 389 11.00 -3.03 -10.71
CA GLY A 389 10.83 -1.58 -10.61
C GLY A 389 11.03 -0.83 -11.91
N MET A 390 11.80 -1.37 -12.85
CA MET A 390 12.01 -0.70 -14.15
C MET A 390 10.74 -0.79 -15.00
N GLN A 391 10.48 0.31 -15.68
CA GLN A 391 9.48 0.29 -16.73
C GLN A 391 10.01 -0.56 -17.88
N PRO A 392 9.27 -1.55 -18.38
CA PRO A 392 9.72 -2.34 -19.52
C PRO A 392 9.90 -1.44 -20.74
N GLU A 393 10.97 -1.65 -21.52
CA GLU A 393 11.27 -0.88 -22.74
C GLU A 393 10.09 -0.83 -23.71
N THR A 394 9.29 -1.88 -23.72
CA THR A 394 8.06 -1.97 -24.50
C THR A 394 6.98 -2.69 -23.69
N SER A 395 5.82 -2.09 -23.62
CA SER A 395 4.60 -2.72 -23.12
C SER A 395 3.44 -2.46 -24.08
N TYR A 396 2.45 -3.32 -24.00
CA TYR A 396 1.26 -3.29 -24.84
C TYR A 396 0.04 -3.09 -23.95
N LEU A 397 -0.88 -2.23 -24.34
CA LEU A 397 -2.17 -2.09 -23.69
C LEU A 397 -3.22 -2.66 -24.65
N LEU A 398 -3.88 -3.72 -24.20
CA LEU A 398 -4.95 -4.38 -24.94
C LEU A 398 -6.28 -4.01 -24.27
N GLY A 399 -7.22 -3.48 -25.05
CA GLY A 399 -8.58 -3.24 -24.58
C GLY A 399 -9.56 -4.19 -25.25
N TYR A 400 -10.51 -4.72 -24.49
CA TYR A 400 -11.61 -5.50 -25.04
C TYR A 400 -12.92 -5.19 -24.32
N VAL A 401 -14.05 -5.42 -24.99
CA VAL A 401 -15.38 -5.24 -24.40
C VAL A 401 -15.78 -6.50 -23.62
N PRO A 402 -15.91 -6.45 -22.28
CA PRO A 402 -16.34 -7.58 -21.49
C PRO A 402 -17.81 -7.90 -21.72
N GLY A 403 -18.25 -9.06 -21.24
CA GLY A 403 -19.67 -9.36 -21.11
C GLY A 403 -20.38 -8.50 -20.07
N PRO A 404 -21.70 -8.68 -19.90
CA PRO A 404 -22.45 -8.00 -18.84
C PRO A 404 -21.79 -8.27 -17.47
N PRO A 405 -21.76 -7.28 -16.58
CA PRO A 405 -21.18 -7.46 -15.25
C PRO A 405 -22.03 -8.44 -14.43
N ASP A 406 -21.38 -9.42 -13.83
CA ASP A 406 -22.02 -10.46 -13.03
C ASP A 406 -21.59 -10.46 -11.55
N GLY A 407 -20.73 -9.50 -11.16
CA GLY A 407 -20.19 -9.37 -9.82
C GLY A 407 -19.13 -10.42 -9.47
N LYS A 408 -18.69 -11.24 -10.43
CA LYS A 408 -17.74 -12.34 -10.20
C LYS A 408 -16.36 -12.00 -10.70
N TYR A 409 -15.40 -12.76 -10.20
CA TYR A 409 -14.04 -12.76 -10.73
C TYR A 409 -14.00 -13.47 -12.10
N HIS A 410 -13.45 -12.80 -13.10
CA HIS A 410 -13.21 -13.32 -14.43
C HIS A 410 -11.74 -13.62 -14.61
N GLN A 411 -11.44 -14.87 -14.95
CA GLN A 411 -10.08 -15.28 -15.26
C GLN A 411 -9.69 -14.79 -16.65
N LEU A 412 -8.58 -14.05 -16.73
CA LEU A 412 -7.99 -13.59 -18.00
C LEU A 412 -6.78 -14.43 -18.36
N LYS A 413 -6.68 -14.76 -19.64
CA LYS A 413 -5.49 -15.37 -20.21
C LYS A 413 -5.15 -14.66 -21.50
N VAL A 414 -3.96 -14.05 -21.57
CA VAL A 414 -3.39 -13.48 -22.77
C VAL A 414 -2.37 -14.46 -23.32
N THR A 415 -2.48 -14.79 -24.60
CA THR A 415 -1.57 -15.70 -25.28
C THR A 415 -1.08 -15.11 -26.60
N LEU A 416 0.08 -15.56 -27.05
CA LEU A 416 0.61 -15.33 -28.37
C LEU A 416 0.31 -16.55 -29.26
N PRO A 417 0.34 -16.43 -30.62
CA PRO A 417 0.16 -17.55 -31.53
C PRO A 417 1.10 -18.71 -31.21
N SER A 418 0.65 -19.93 -31.48
CA SER A 418 1.39 -21.16 -31.23
C SER A 418 2.76 -21.16 -31.90
N GLY A 419 3.80 -21.59 -31.19
CA GLY A 419 5.18 -21.71 -31.68
C GLY A 419 6.14 -20.63 -31.21
N ARG A 420 5.66 -19.59 -30.53
CA ARG A 420 6.52 -18.59 -29.89
C ARG A 420 6.97 -19.07 -28.50
N ARG A 421 8.24 -18.78 -28.17
CA ARG A 421 8.86 -19.16 -26.87
C ARG A 421 8.88 -18.02 -25.87
N GLU A 422 8.27 -16.90 -26.20
CA GLU A 422 8.19 -15.73 -25.36
C GLU A 422 7.21 -15.95 -24.21
N SER A 423 7.52 -15.40 -23.04
CA SER A 423 6.62 -15.36 -21.91
C SER A 423 5.73 -14.11 -21.97
N VAL A 424 4.49 -14.28 -21.59
CA VAL A 424 3.51 -13.18 -21.52
C VAL A 424 3.21 -12.89 -20.06
N GLN A 425 3.51 -11.69 -19.66
CA GLN A 425 3.16 -11.13 -18.34
C GLN A 425 1.93 -10.25 -18.53
N ALA A 426 0.82 -10.61 -17.87
CA ALA A 426 -0.41 -9.85 -17.86
C ALA A 426 -1.20 -10.22 -16.61
N ARG A 427 -2.10 -9.34 -16.15
CA ARG A 427 -3.00 -9.68 -15.04
C ARG A 427 -3.82 -10.94 -15.35
N LYS A 428 -4.00 -11.80 -14.35
CA LYS A 428 -4.68 -13.09 -14.52
C LYS A 428 -6.21 -12.99 -14.42
N GLY A 429 -6.74 -11.81 -14.11
CA GLY A 429 -8.18 -11.64 -14.04
C GLY A 429 -8.62 -10.22 -13.69
N TYR A 430 -9.91 -10.06 -13.51
CA TYR A 430 -10.56 -8.85 -13.04
C TYR A 430 -11.90 -9.19 -12.39
N LEU A 431 -12.39 -8.27 -11.54
CA LEU A 431 -13.72 -8.41 -10.95
C LEU A 431 -14.73 -7.69 -11.84
N ALA A 432 -15.69 -8.43 -12.40
CA ALA A 432 -16.74 -7.89 -13.27
C ALA A 432 -17.85 -7.23 -12.44
N VAL A 433 -17.51 -6.15 -11.71
CA VAL A 433 -18.48 -5.41 -10.89
C VAL A 433 -19.46 -4.61 -11.75
N GLY A 434 -20.74 -4.60 -11.36
CA GLY A 434 -21.75 -3.72 -11.91
C GLY A 434 -21.36 -2.24 -11.74
N ALA A 435 -21.88 -1.34 -12.58
CA ALA A 435 -21.77 0.08 -12.32
C ALA A 435 -22.37 0.39 -10.95
N PRO A 436 -21.77 1.28 -10.16
CA PRO A 436 -22.47 1.83 -9.01
C PRO A 436 -23.80 2.46 -9.48
N PRO A 437 -24.88 2.39 -8.69
CA PRO A 437 -26.19 2.87 -9.09
C PRO A 437 -26.30 4.39 -9.32
N GLU A 438 -25.28 5.16 -8.98
CA GLU A 438 -25.22 6.61 -9.20
C GLU A 438 -23.85 7.06 -9.73
N LYS A 439 -23.86 8.05 -10.62
CA LYS A 439 -22.61 8.70 -11.08
C LYS A 439 -21.92 9.30 -9.85
N PRO A 440 -20.75 8.78 -9.43
CA PRO A 440 -20.03 9.45 -8.37
C PRO A 440 -19.64 10.86 -8.86
N ALA A 441 -19.78 11.82 -7.97
CA ALA A 441 -19.27 13.17 -8.23
C ALA A 441 -17.77 13.08 -8.58
N PRO A 442 -17.27 13.86 -9.52
CA PRO A 442 -15.86 13.88 -9.86
C PRO A 442 -15.05 14.15 -8.57
N VAL A 443 -14.03 13.34 -8.32
CA VAL A 443 -13.17 13.51 -7.15
C VAL A 443 -12.44 14.81 -7.29
N ARG A 444 -12.64 15.72 -6.34
CA ARG A 444 -11.97 17.02 -6.33
C ARG A 444 -10.46 16.82 -6.30
N ARG A 445 -9.72 17.71 -6.97
CA ARG A 445 -8.24 17.64 -6.98
C ARG A 445 -7.69 17.67 -5.56
N ILE A 446 -8.27 18.48 -4.68
CA ILE A 446 -7.86 18.58 -3.28
C ILE A 446 -7.98 17.25 -2.52
N ASP A 447 -9.06 16.48 -2.74
CA ASP A 447 -9.24 15.16 -2.09
C ASP A 447 -8.17 14.17 -2.53
N ARG A 448 -7.76 14.21 -3.81
CA ARG A 448 -6.67 13.37 -4.32
C ARG A 448 -5.33 13.71 -3.68
N GLU A 449 -5.07 14.99 -3.47
CA GLU A 449 -3.80 15.46 -2.92
C GLU A 449 -3.70 15.23 -1.40
N VAL A 450 -4.81 15.18 -0.67
CA VAL A 450 -4.82 14.79 0.74
C VAL A 450 -4.29 13.37 0.92
N LEU A 451 -4.71 12.43 0.07
CA LEU A 451 -4.32 11.02 0.14
C LEU A 451 -3.05 10.71 -0.67
N GLY A 452 -2.77 11.51 -1.69
CA GLY A 452 -1.69 11.26 -2.66
C GLY A 452 -0.28 11.45 -2.13
N GLY A 453 -0.08 12.11 -0.99
CA GLY A 453 1.24 12.33 -0.38
C GLY A 453 2.22 13.17 -1.22
N SER A 454 1.83 13.64 -2.42
CA SER A 454 2.68 14.48 -3.27
C SER A 454 3.00 15.82 -2.63
N ARG A 455 4.19 16.36 -2.92
CA ARG A 455 4.55 17.73 -2.56
C ARG A 455 4.32 18.61 -3.77
N LEU A 456 3.38 19.53 -3.65
CA LEU A 456 3.04 20.53 -4.66
C LEU A 456 3.24 21.92 -4.04
N ASP A 457 3.64 22.88 -4.86
CA ASP A 457 3.87 24.28 -4.47
C ASP A 457 3.38 25.21 -5.60
N GLU A 458 2.08 25.07 -5.94
CA GLU A 458 1.46 25.83 -7.03
C GLU A 458 0.68 27.04 -6.48
N ALA A 459 -0.04 26.86 -5.36
CA ALA A 459 -0.79 27.94 -4.72
C ALA A 459 0.12 28.79 -3.81
N PRO A 460 -0.04 30.12 -3.78
CA PRO A 460 0.80 31.04 -3.01
C PRO A 460 0.43 31.06 -1.52
N VAL A 461 0.69 29.95 -0.81
CA VAL A 461 0.31 29.76 0.59
C VAL A 461 1.46 29.20 1.43
N GLY A 462 1.74 29.85 2.56
CA GLY A 462 2.59 29.32 3.62
C GLY A 462 1.74 28.65 4.71
N VAL A 463 2.25 27.62 5.37
CA VAL A 463 1.52 26.93 6.44
C VAL A 463 2.35 26.89 7.71
N LEU A 464 1.70 27.25 8.84
CA LEU A 464 2.28 27.21 10.17
C LEU A 464 1.38 26.42 11.11
N VAL A 465 1.97 25.44 11.80
CA VAL A 465 1.27 24.59 12.77
C VAL A 465 1.76 24.89 14.17
N ARG A 466 0.84 25.07 15.11
CA ARG A 466 1.14 25.31 16.54
C ARG A 466 0.13 24.57 17.42
N PRO A 467 0.55 24.12 18.60
CA PRO A 467 -0.42 23.66 19.62
C PRO A 467 -1.37 24.82 19.99
N ASP A 468 -2.63 24.50 20.25
CA ASP A 468 -3.64 25.48 20.71
C ASP A 468 -4.26 25.02 22.02
N LYS A 469 -4.92 25.94 22.72
CA LYS A 469 -5.61 25.62 23.97
C LYS A 469 -6.91 24.89 23.65
N PRO A 470 -7.18 23.77 24.36
CA PRO A 470 -8.40 23.02 24.16
C PRO A 470 -9.63 23.83 24.61
N GLU A 471 -10.67 23.83 23.81
CA GLU A 471 -11.99 24.36 24.21
C GLU A 471 -12.80 23.32 24.96
N ASN A 472 -12.59 22.01 24.65
CA ASN A 472 -13.34 20.88 25.19
C ASN A 472 -12.47 19.84 25.90
N GLY A 473 -11.26 20.20 26.34
CA GLY A 473 -10.42 19.34 27.18
C GLY A 473 -9.50 18.36 26.43
N GLY A 474 -9.53 18.31 25.10
CA GLY A 474 -8.63 17.47 24.28
C GLY A 474 -7.50 18.29 23.62
N PRO A 475 -6.40 17.64 23.21
CA PRO A 475 -5.33 18.32 22.48
C PRO A 475 -5.79 18.87 21.13
N VAL A 476 -5.33 20.08 20.78
CA VAL A 476 -5.71 20.79 19.55
C VAL A 476 -4.49 21.24 18.76
N ALA A 477 -4.46 20.95 17.47
CA ALA A 477 -3.53 21.56 16.52
C ALA A 477 -4.18 22.77 15.85
N ARG A 478 -3.53 23.93 15.94
CA ARG A 478 -3.88 25.14 15.20
C ARG A 478 -3.06 25.19 13.93
N VAL A 479 -3.75 25.13 12.78
CA VAL A 479 -3.15 25.21 11.45
C VAL A 479 -3.50 26.56 10.85
N SER A 480 -2.48 27.37 10.57
CA SER A 480 -2.60 28.68 9.96
C SER A 480 -2.14 28.62 8.50
N PHE A 481 -3.03 28.95 7.58
CA PHE A 481 -2.75 29.09 6.14
C PHE A 481 -2.55 30.57 5.83
N GLN A 482 -1.34 30.97 5.50
CA GLN A 482 -0.97 32.34 5.20
C GLN A 482 -0.87 32.54 3.69
N TRP A 483 -1.89 33.13 3.10
CA TRP A 483 -2.01 33.36 1.68
C TRP A 483 -1.38 34.69 1.26
N ASP A 484 -0.51 34.64 0.27
CA ASP A 484 0.01 35.85 -0.37
C ASP A 484 -1.03 36.38 -1.38
N VAL A 485 -1.82 37.34 -0.92
CA VAL A 485 -2.92 37.91 -1.74
C VAL A 485 -2.43 38.62 -3.00
N THR A 486 -1.15 39.02 -3.06
CA THR A 486 -0.58 39.70 -4.24
C THR A 486 -0.30 38.73 -5.38
N ARG A 487 -0.19 37.43 -5.08
CA ARG A 487 0.06 36.36 -6.06
C ARG A 487 -1.19 35.58 -6.43
N LEU A 488 -2.33 35.83 -5.79
CA LEU A 488 -3.59 35.19 -6.11
C LEU A 488 -4.19 35.78 -7.40
N ALA A 489 -4.74 34.92 -8.25
CA ALA A 489 -5.43 35.30 -9.48
C ALA A 489 -6.87 35.73 -9.17
N PHE A 490 -7.10 36.99 -8.83
CA PHE A 490 -8.44 37.53 -8.57
C PHE A 490 -9.23 37.80 -9.85
N ARG A 491 -10.53 37.52 -9.81
CA ARG A 491 -11.50 38.01 -10.80
C ARG A 491 -12.08 39.33 -10.32
N LEU A 492 -12.11 40.35 -11.20
CA LEU A 492 -12.77 41.60 -10.90
C LEU A 492 -14.27 41.49 -11.26
N HIS A 493 -15.12 41.68 -10.28
CA HIS A 493 -16.58 41.72 -10.47
C HIS A 493 -17.18 42.82 -9.59
N GLU A 494 -17.95 43.72 -10.20
CA GLU A 494 -18.58 44.86 -9.51
C GLU A 494 -17.63 45.70 -8.64
N GLY A 495 -16.37 45.83 -9.07
CA GLY A 495 -15.36 46.59 -8.33
C GLY A 495 -14.73 45.88 -7.15
N ALA A 496 -15.09 44.62 -6.89
CA ALA A 496 -14.49 43.75 -5.88
C ALA A 496 -13.57 42.71 -6.52
N ARG A 497 -12.48 42.34 -5.81
CA ARG A 497 -11.56 41.28 -6.16
C ARG A 497 -12.09 39.97 -5.59
N GLN A 498 -12.61 39.10 -6.46
CA GLN A 498 -13.19 37.82 -6.08
C GLN A 498 -12.20 36.70 -6.22
N GLN A 499 -12.17 35.82 -5.23
CA GLN A 499 -11.40 34.54 -5.23
C GLN A 499 -12.04 33.54 -4.29
N HIS A 500 -11.89 32.25 -4.58
CA HIS A 500 -12.31 31.15 -3.74
C HIS A 500 -11.07 30.35 -3.29
N LEU A 501 -10.88 30.23 -1.99
CA LEU A 501 -9.79 29.51 -1.38
C LEU A 501 -10.31 28.27 -0.67
N HIS A 502 -9.62 27.15 -0.85
CA HIS A 502 -9.99 25.86 -0.31
C HIS A 502 -8.82 25.25 0.45
N MET A 503 -9.05 24.74 1.65
CA MET A 503 -8.01 24.22 2.53
C MET A 503 -8.49 22.95 3.21
N VAL A 504 -7.61 21.94 3.26
CA VAL A 504 -7.83 20.72 4.04
C VAL A 504 -6.64 20.49 4.96
N ALA A 505 -6.95 20.19 6.21
CA ALA A 505 -5.98 19.70 7.19
C ALA A 505 -6.45 18.34 7.69
N ALA A 506 -5.63 17.30 7.53
CA ALA A 506 -5.95 15.93 7.88
C ALA A 506 -4.84 15.33 8.75
N LEU A 507 -5.22 14.69 9.86
CA LEU A 507 -4.33 13.91 10.71
C LEU A 507 -4.40 12.44 10.30
N LEU A 508 -3.23 11.87 10.10
CA LEU A 508 -3.02 10.46 9.82
C LEU A 508 -2.26 9.84 10.99
N ASP A 509 -2.60 8.62 11.37
CA ASP A 509 -1.86 7.88 12.39
C ASP A 509 -0.47 7.42 11.87
N GLY A 510 0.31 6.76 12.73
CA GLY A 510 1.62 6.22 12.35
C GLY A 510 1.57 5.16 11.23
N ASN A 511 0.40 4.64 10.91
CA ASN A 511 0.18 3.66 9.83
C ASN A 511 -0.36 4.33 8.55
N GLY A 512 -0.52 5.66 8.55
CA GLY A 512 -1.07 6.40 7.42
C GLY A 512 -2.59 6.35 7.32
N ASN A 513 -3.29 5.83 8.34
CA ASN A 513 -4.75 5.82 8.35
C ASN A 513 -5.27 7.20 8.74
N PHE A 514 -6.33 7.62 8.06
CA PHE A 514 -7.03 8.87 8.41
C PHE A 514 -7.66 8.78 9.81
N VAL A 515 -7.34 9.75 10.65
CA VAL A 515 -7.86 9.86 12.01
C VAL A 515 -8.96 10.91 12.08
N THR A 516 -8.66 12.12 11.67
CA THR A 516 -9.59 13.25 11.64
C THR A 516 -9.11 14.32 10.66
N GLY A 517 -10.01 15.19 10.24
CA GLY A 517 -9.67 16.31 9.37
C GLY A 517 -10.69 17.42 9.43
N LYS A 518 -10.26 18.61 8.97
CA LYS A 518 -11.15 19.74 8.71
C LYS A 518 -10.89 20.31 7.32
N GLU A 519 -11.97 20.68 6.69
CA GLU A 519 -12.04 21.36 5.41
C GLU A 519 -12.54 22.78 5.65
N GLY A 520 -11.84 23.75 5.09
CA GLY A 520 -12.19 25.17 5.15
C GLY A 520 -12.31 25.76 3.75
N GLU A 521 -13.36 26.51 3.52
CA GLU A 521 -13.56 27.29 2.30
C GLU A 521 -13.66 28.76 2.65
N ALA A 522 -13.01 29.63 1.87
CA ALA A 522 -13.12 31.07 2.02
C ALA A 522 -13.47 31.71 0.69
N GLU A 523 -14.62 32.35 0.63
CA GLU A 523 -15.06 33.20 -0.48
C GLU A 523 -14.61 34.62 -0.20
N LEU A 524 -13.83 35.21 -1.10
CA LEU A 524 -13.30 36.56 -1.01
C LEU A 524 -14.01 37.47 -2.03
N ALA A 525 -14.39 38.66 -1.60
CA ALA A 525 -14.88 39.74 -2.44
C ALA A 525 -14.27 41.07 -1.94
N LEU A 526 -12.94 41.17 -2.04
CA LEU A 526 -12.17 42.25 -1.40
C LEU A 526 -12.32 43.57 -2.16
N SER A 527 -12.59 44.67 -1.41
CA SER A 527 -12.43 46.01 -1.92
C SER A 527 -10.95 46.35 -2.15
N GLU A 528 -10.66 47.33 -2.97
CA GLU A 528 -9.30 47.80 -3.23
C GLU A 528 -8.59 48.23 -1.93
N THR A 529 -9.33 48.84 -1.01
CA THR A 529 -8.83 49.29 0.29
C THR A 529 -8.42 48.11 1.16
N THR A 530 -9.26 47.08 1.22
CA THR A 530 -8.96 45.86 1.99
C THR A 530 -7.82 45.07 1.37
N PHE A 531 -7.78 44.95 0.03
CA PHE A 531 -6.69 44.33 -0.68
C PHE A 531 -5.35 45.02 -0.39
N ALA A 532 -5.28 46.36 -0.52
CA ALA A 532 -4.06 47.11 -0.24
C ALA A 532 -3.57 46.94 1.21
N ARG A 533 -4.48 46.80 2.16
CA ARG A 533 -4.14 46.54 3.56
C ARG A 533 -3.60 45.11 3.80
N LEU A 534 -4.12 44.14 3.06
CA LEU A 534 -3.67 42.75 3.17
C LEU A 534 -2.38 42.46 2.40
N ALA A 535 -2.08 43.24 1.35
CA ALA A 535 -0.93 43.03 0.49
C ALA A 535 0.42 42.88 1.23
N PRO A 536 0.76 43.68 2.28
CA PRO A 536 2.05 43.53 2.96
C PRO A 536 2.14 42.35 3.93
N GLY A 537 1.02 41.86 4.47
CA GLY A 537 0.99 40.84 5.52
C GLY A 537 0.32 39.52 5.12
N GLY A 538 -0.31 39.48 3.97
CA GLY A 538 -1.09 38.33 3.51
C GLY A 538 -2.42 38.13 4.27
N LEU A 539 -3.18 37.13 3.85
CA LEU A 539 -4.42 36.69 4.47
C LEU A 539 -4.16 35.44 5.28
N ASN A 540 -4.45 35.46 6.59
CA ASN A 540 -4.26 34.30 7.47
C ASN A 540 -5.61 33.64 7.79
N LEU A 541 -5.77 32.39 7.37
CA LEU A 541 -6.94 31.54 7.65
C LEU A 541 -6.54 30.39 8.56
N VAL A 542 -7.39 30.04 9.52
CA VAL A 542 -7.04 29.10 10.59
C VAL A 542 -8.03 27.95 10.65
N LEU A 543 -7.51 26.74 10.64
CA LEU A 543 -8.26 25.52 10.99
C LEU A 543 -7.76 24.95 12.32
N ARG A 544 -8.67 24.43 13.14
CA ARG A 544 -8.35 23.74 14.39
C ARG A 544 -8.73 22.28 14.28
N LEU A 545 -7.79 21.40 14.56
CA LEU A 545 -8.00 19.94 14.59
C LEU A 545 -7.89 19.42 16.02
N GLU A 546 -8.89 18.68 16.42
CA GLU A 546 -8.94 17.97 17.69
C GLU A 546 -8.69 16.48 17.45
N ALA A 547 -7.77 15.89 18.21
CA ALA A 547 -7.52 14.45 18.19
C ALA A 547 -7.00 13.99 19.57
N PRO A 548 -7.06 12.71 19.91
CA PRO A 548 -6.42 12.17 21.09
C PRO A 548 -4.93 12.52 21.16
N ALA A 549 -4.34 12.53 22.37
CA ALA A 549 -2.91 12.73 22.52
C ALA A 549 -2.14 11.64 21.76
N GLY A 550 -1.10 12.03 21.01
CA GLY A 550 -0.33 11.10 20.19
C GLY A 550 0.51 11.79 19.13
N ALA A 551 1.32 10.98 18.44
CA ALA A 551 2.11 11.42 17.29
C ALA A 551 1.34 11.15 16.00
N TYR A 552 1.21 12.18 15.15
CA TYR A 552 0.45 12.12 13.91
C TYR A 552 1.26 12.69 12.75
N GLN A 553 0.95 12.23 11.54
CA GLN A 553 1.29 12.95 10.32
C GLN A 553 0.14 13.91 10.00
N LEU A 554 0.46 15.19 9.97
CA LEU A 554 -0.48 16.23 9.54
C LEU A 554 -0.27 16.49 8.06
N ARG A 555 -1.26 16.15 7.27
CA ARG A 555 -1.33 16.42 5.84
C ARG A 555 -2.15 17.68 5.60
N LEU A 556 -1.57 18.63 4.87
CA LEU A 556 -2.15 19.93 4.57
C LEU A 556 -2.24 20.09 3.05
N VAL A 557 -3.40 20.50 2.58
CA VAL A 557 -3.65 20.79 1.18
C VAL A 557 -4.38 22.13 1.10
N ALA A 558 -3.91 23.02 0.23
CA ALA A 558 -4.53 24.30 -0.01
C ALA A 558 -4.63 24.56 -1.52
N ALA A 559 -5.75 25.08 -1.96
CA ALA A 559 -6.04 25.33 -3.37
C ALA A 559 -6.74 26.67 -3.57
N ASP A 560 -6.55 27.25 -4.74
CA ASP A 560 -7.29 28.43 -5.20
C ASP A 560 -8.16 28.08 -6.42
N GLU A 561 -9.10 28.99 -6.75
CA GLU A 561 -9.91 28.99 -7.97
C GLU A 561 -10.43 27.62 -8.44
N GLY A 562 -11.19 26.94 -7.57
CA GLY A 562 -11.79 25.64 -7.91
C GLY A 562 -10.75 24.53 -8.07
N ASP A 563 -9.74 24.52 -7.20
CA ASP A 563 -8.62 23.56 -7.16
C ASP A 563 -7.68 23.64 -8.39
N ALA A 564 -7.57 24.80 -9.04
CA ALA A 564 -6.71 25.00 -10.20
C ALA A 564 -5.22 24.96 -9.82
N HIS A 565 -4.82 25.66 -8.75
CA HIS A 565 -3.47 25.64 -8.20
C HIS A 565 -3.50 25.03 -6.80
N VAL A 566 -2.67 24.02 -6.56
CA VAL A 566 -2.66 23.27 -5.32
C VAL A 566 -1.27 23.29 -4.70
N SER A 567 -1.21 23.58 -3.40
CA SER A 567 0.00 23.39 -2.59
C SER A 567 -0.25 22.40 -1.47
N THR A 568 0.76 21.57 -1.19
CA THR A 568 0.65 20.52 -0.20
C THR A 568 1.84 20.55 0.76
N SER A 569 1.60 20.22 2.03
CA SER A 569 2.64 20.06 3.04
C SER A 569 2.33 18.88 3.94
N THR A 570 3.37 18.19 4.38
CA THR A 570 3.27 17.10 5.38
C THR A 570 4.23 17.39 6.51
N GLN A 571 3.74 17.34 7.74
CA GLN A 571 4.52 17.61 8.95
C GLN A 571 4.17 16.57 10.01
N THR A 572 5.16 16.17 10.81
CA THR A 572 4.90 15.37 12.01
C THR A 572 4.50 16.31 13.15
N VAL A 573 3.39 16.03 13.80
CA VAL A 573 2.88 16.79 14.93
C VAL A 573 2.66 15.86 16.12
N GLU A 574 3.02 16.34 17.30
CA GLU A 574 2.75 15.66 18.58
C GLU A 574 1.68 16.45 19.32
N LEU A 575 0.52 15.84 19.52
CA LEU A 575 -0.58 16.39 20.31
C LEU A 575 -0.46 15.89 21.74
N LYS A 576 -0.42 16.83 22.71
CA LYS A 576 -0.23 16.54 24.16
C LYS A 576 -1.44 16.97 24.95
#